data_f292313183e2b94718fbcda55cb85244
#
_entry.id   f292313183e2b94718fbcda55cb85244
#
_cell.length_a   1.000
_cell.length_b   1.000
_cell.length_c   1.000
_cell.angle_alpha   90.00
_cell.angle_beta   90.00
_cell.angle_gamma   90.00
#
_symmetry.space_group_name_H-M   'P 1'
#
loop_
_entity.id
_entity.type
_entity.pdbx_description
1 polymer ?
#
loop_
_entity_poly.entity_id
_entity_poly.type
_entity_poly.pdbx_seq_one_letter_code
_entity_poly.pdbx_strand_id
1 'polypeptide(L)'
;GLADLLQRVKDDLQREQLRAQQERDMWHAVGHEIMSPLQSLMALNGPQDPGHRYVQRMQQAIHVLYGTASPAEALQAADVPEGRLDLDAFLRNVADNAHFAGILDVVYAPSTEQPGPVIVRADEFALEDVVTHILRNADRYRPTGSPIRLTLTASESTASATLHNQGSTIAEDLLERIFELGVSDPTSPTPLGEGEHRGQGLFVAKTYMAKMGGTINARNTEGGVAFVL
;
A
#
# COMPACT_ATOMS: atom_id res chain seq x y z
N GLY A 1 -39.94 17.83 -21.14
CA GLY A 1 -39.33 17.78 -22.50
C GLY A 1 -37.81 17.83 -22.46
N LEU A 2 -37.15 17.99 -23.62
CA LEU A 2 -35.66 18.01 -23.73
C LEU A 2 -35.04 19.14 -22.87
N ALA A 3 -35.72 20.30 -22.78
CA ALA A 3 -35.25 21.42 -21.95
C ALA A 3 -35.23 21.09 -20.46
N ASP A 4 -36.21 20.33 -19.96
CA ASP A 4 -36.28 19.92 -18.56
C ASP A 4 -35.16 18.86 -18.23
N LEU A 5 -34.88 18.02 -19.20
CA LEU A 5 -33.78 17.03 -19.05
C LEU A 5 -32.41 17.72 -18.98
N LEU A 6 -32.16 18.67 -19.87
CA LEU A 6 -30.95 19.49 -19.88
C LEU A 6 -30.77 20.29 -18.59
N GLN A 7 -31.88 20.86 -18.07
CA GLN A 7 -31.85 21.60 -16.81
C GLN A 7 -31.48 20.68 -15.63
N ARG A 8 -32.07 19.47 -15.55
CA ARG A 8 -31.73 18.48 -14.50
C ARG A 8 -30.29 18.06 -14.57
N VAL A 9 -29.77 17.74 -15.76
CA VAL A 9 -28.35 17.37 -15.93
C VAL A 9 -27.42 18.51 -15.49
N LYS A 10 -27.78 19.76 -15.80
CA LYS A 10 -27.02 20.93 -15.37
C LYS A 10 -27.04 21.10 -13.85
N ASP A 11 -28.22 20.95 -13.23
CA ASP A 11 -28.36 21.05 -11.77
C ASP A 11 -27.61 19.92 -11.04
N ASP A 12 -27.64 18.71 -11.58
CA ASP A 12 -26.88 17.57 -11.03
C ASP A 12 -25.36 17.77 -11.15
N LEU A 13 -24.88 18.26 -12.29
CA LEU A 13 -23.46 18.62 -12.48
C LEU A 13 -23.02 19.73 -11.51
N GLN A 14 -23.85 20.74 -11.30
CA GLN A 14 -23.53 21.80 -10.34
C GLN A 14 -23.48 21.29 -8.90
N ARG A 15 -24.38 20.38 -8.52
CA ARG A 15 -24.37 19.75 -7.19
C ARG A 15 -23.11 18.88 -6.99
N GLU A 16 -22.72 18.14 -8.01
CA GLU A 16 -21.53 17.30 -7.97
C GLU A 16 -20.25 18.14 -7.86
N GLN A 17 -20.16 19.23 -8.62
CA GLN A 17 -19.05 20.17 -8.52
C GLN A 17 -18.97 20.84 -7.14
N LEU A 18 -20.12 21.23 -6.57
CA LEU A 18 -20.16 21.83 -5.23
C LEU A 18 -19.74 20.84 -4.15
N ARG A 19 -20.18 19.58 -4.24
CA ARG A 19 -19.73 18.51 -3.32
C ARG A 19 -18.23 18.27 -3.41
N ALA A 20 -17.69 18.15 -4.61
CA ALA A 20 -16.25 17.96 -4.82
C ALA A 20 -15.42 19.14 -4.30
N GLN A 21 -15.96 20.35 -4.34
CA GLN A 21 -15.31 21.53 -3.78
C GLN A 21 -15.38 21.55 -2.26
N GLN A 22 -16.52 21.22 -1.66
CA GLN A 22 -16.68 21.10 -0.21
C GLN A 22 -15.77 20.00 0.37
N GLU A 23 -15.65 18.87 -0.30
CA GLU A 23 -14.72 17.81 0.09
C GLU A 23 -13.27 18.29 0.06
N ARG A 24 -12.85 18.98 -1.00
CA ARG A 24 -11.49 19.57 -1.08
C ARG A 24 -11.23 20.58 0.04
N ASP A 25 -12.18 21.48 0.29
CA ASP A 25 -12.03 22.49 1.34
C ASP A 25 -11.94 21.86 2.74
N MET A 26 -12.74 20.80 2.97
CA MET A 26 -12.69 20.02 4.22
C MET A 26 -11.33 19.32 4.36
N TRP A 27 -10.84 18.68 3.32
CA TRP A 27 -9.53 18.04 3.33
C TRP A 27 -8.42 19.06 3.58
N HIS A 28 -8.44 20.22 2.95
CA HIS A 28 -7.48 21.29 3.21
C HIS A 28 -7.49 21.73 4.69
N ALA A 29 -8.67 21.90 5.28
CA ALA A 29 -8.78 22.25 6.70
C ALA A 29 -8.20 21.16 7.61
N VAL A 30 -8.57 19.89 7.37
CA VAL A 30 -8.03 18.73 8.12
C VAL A 30 -6.52 18.65 7.99
N GLY A 31 -5.97 18.91 6.80
CA GLY A 31 -4.54 18.93 6.57
C GLY A 31 -3.78 19.96 7.38
N HIS A 32 -4.29 21.16 7.44
CA HIS A 32 -3.72 22.18 8.29
C HIS A 32 -3.70 21.78 9.77
N GLU A 33 -4.80 21.19 10.26
CA GLU A 33 -4.93 20.69 11.64
C GLU A 33 -3.94 19.54 11.95
N ILE A 34 -3.62 18.69 10.97
CA ILE A 34 -2.66 17.59 11.15
C ILE A 34 -1.22 18.06 10.95
N MET A 35 -0.97 18.99 10.03
CA MET A 35 0.39 19.50 9.77
C MET A 35 1.00 20.22 10.97
N SER A 36 0.19 20.95 11.74
CA SER A 36 0.67 21.69 12.92
C SER A 36 1.27 20.76 14.00
N PRO A 37 0.59 19.71 14.49
CA PRO A 37 1.21 18.78 15.44
C PRO A 37 2.38 17.98 14.84
N LEU A 38 2.38 17.66 13.55
CA LEU A 38 3.52 17.00 12.92
C LEU A 38 4.75 17.89 12.87
N GLN A 39 4.60 19.20 12.61
CA GLN A 39 5.70 20.17 12.69
C GLN A 39 6.25 20.28 14.12
N SER A 40 5.36 20.25 15.12
CA SER A 40 5.76 20.24 16.53
C SER A 40 6.52 18.97 16.90
N LEU A 41 6.09 17.81 16.42
CA LEU A 41 6.80 16.55 16.61
C LEU A 41 8.17 16.55 15.93
N MET A 42 8.29 17.11 14.73
CA MET A 42 9.59 17.26 14.06
C MET A 42 10.54 18.19 14.81
N ALA A 43 10.02 19.25 15.41
CA ALA A 43 10.84 20.16 16.21
C ALA A 43 11.35 19.52 17.53
N LEU A 44 10.59 18.54 18.07
CA LEU A 44 10.95 17.80 19.28
C LEU A 44 11.91 16.63 18.99
N ASN A 45 11.85 16.05 17.80
CA ASN A 45 12.68 14.94 17.37
C ASN A 45 13.84 15.47 16.51
N GLY A 46 15.07 15.30 16.96
CA GLY A 46 16.26 15.70 16.20
C GLY A 46 16.41 14.89 14.90
N PRO A 47 17.21 15.39 13.91
CA PRO A 47 17.40 14.71 12.62
C PRO A 47 17.98 13.28 12.73
N GLN A 48 18.60 12.96 13.86
CA GLN A 48 19.18 11.65 14.17
C GLN A 48 18.21 10.71 14.89
N ASP A 49 17.03 11.20 15.27
CA ASP A 49 16.02 10.37 15.94
C ASP A 49 15.33 9.45 14.91
N PRO A 50 15.20 8.14 15.17
CA PRO A 50 14.46 7.23 14.30
C PRO A 50 13.03 7.70 13.99
N GLY A 51 12.38 8.37 14.95
CA GLY A 51 11.03 8.94 14.78
C GLY A 51 10.96 10.09 13.77
N HIS A 52 12.06 10.82 13.57
CA HIS A 52 12.11 11.96 12.65
C HIS A 52 11.71 11.60 11.22
N ARG A 53 12.19 10.47 10.73
CA ARG A 53 11.88 9.97 9.37
C ARG A 53 10.40 9.65 9.21
N TYR A 54 9.75 9.08 10.23
CA TYR A 54 8.31 8.78 10.19
C TYR A 54 7.47 10.04 10.15
N VAL A 55 7.82 11.04 10.96
CA VAL A 55 7.11 12.33 10.98
C VAL A 55 7.29 13.07 9.66
N GLN A 56 8.50 13.08 9.09
CA GLN A 56 8.76 13.66 7.77
C GLN A 56 7.95 13.00 6.67
N ARG A 57 7.82 11.67 6.72
CA ARG A 57 6.99 10.93 5.78
C ARG A 57 5.50 11.23 5.93
N MET A 58 4.98 11.34 7.16
CA MET A 58 3.60 11.75 7.39
C MET A 58 3.34 13.14 6.81
N GLN A 59 4.26 14.08 6.98
CA GLN A 59 4.16 15.42 6.38
C GLN A 59 4.13 15.35 4.85
N GLN A 60 5.02 14.54 4.27
CA GLN A 60 5.09 14.38 2.81
C GLN A 60 3.82 13.73 2.25
N ALA A 61 3.29 12.69 2.91
CA ALA A 61 2.04 12.04 2.52
C ALA A 61 0.86 13.00 2.58
N ILE A 62 0.77 13.83 3.63
CA ILE A 62 -0.24 14.86 3.77
C ILE A 62 -0.09 15.91 2.68
N HIS A 63 1.13 16.39 2.42
CA HIS A 63 1.38 17.41 1.38
C HIS A 63 0.99 16.91 -0.01
N VAL A 64 1.24 15.64 -0.28
CA VAL A 64 0.88 14.97 -1.52
C VAL A 64 -0.65 14.85 -1.64
N LEU A 65 -1.35 14.45 -0.58
CA LEU A 65 -2.82 14.37 -0.54
C LEU A 65 -3.51 15.72 -0.79
N TYR A 66 -2.88 16.83 -0.36
CA TYR A 66 -3.46 18.17 -0.48
C TYR A 66 -3.05 18.92 -1.75
N GLY A 67 -1.94 18.53 -2.39
CA GLY A 67 -1.40 19.20 -3.57
C GLY A 67 -1.88 18.64 -4.91
N THR A 68 -2.63 17.54 -4.90
CA THR A 68 -3.00 16.82 -6.12
C THR A 68 -4.50 16.66 -6.29
N ALA A 69 -4.95 16.55 -7.54
CA ALA A 69 -6.36 16.44 -7.87
C ALA A 69 -6.96 15.06 -7.53
N SER A 70 -6.09 14.04 -7.36
CA SER A 70 -6.51 12.69 -6.95
C SER A 70 -5.40 11.95 -6.20
N PRO A 71 -5.74 10.97 -5.32
CA PRO A 71 -4.76 10.11 -4.64
C PRO A 71 -3.84 9.36 -5.61
N ALA A 72 -4.33 9.00 -6.80
CA ALA A 72 -3.53 8.32 -7.82
C ALA A 72 -2.47 9.23 -8.43
N GLU A 73 -2.82 10.49 -8.74
CA GLU A 73 -1.86 11.50 -9.23
C GLU A 73 -0.82 11.84 -8.14
N ALA A 74 -1.28 11.93 -6.90
CA ALA A 74 -0.42 12.10 -5.75
C ALA A 74 0.64 11.01 -5.64
N LEU A 75 0.22 9.77 -5.76
CA LEU A 75 1.10 8.62 -5.71
C LEU A 75 2.09 8.60 -6.89
N GLN A 76 1.64 8.98 -8.09
CA GLN A 76 2.51 9.09 -9.26
C GLN A 76 3.55 10.21 -9.15
N ALA A 77 3.19 11.33 -8.53
CA ALA A 77 4.07 12.47 -8.33
C ALA A 77 5.05 12.29 -7.14
N ALA A 78 4.77 11.37 -6.21
CA ALA A 78 5.61 11.13 -5.06
C ALA A 78 7.02 10.70 -5.50
N ASP A 79 8.05 11.36 -4.97
CA ASP A 79 9.43 10.93 -5.13
C ASP A 79 9.72 9.76 -4.18
N VAL A 80 10.40 8.74 -4.70
CA VAL A 80 10.78 7.53 -3.94
C VAL A 80 12.30 7.47 -3.92
N PRO A 81 12.94 8.06 -2.89
CA PRO A 81 14.40 8.07 -2.80
C PRO A 81 14.93 6.66 -2.52
N GLU A 82 15.67 6.11 -3.45
CA GLU A 82 16.27 4.78 -3.31
C GLU A 82 17.55 4.83 -2.45
N GLY A 83 17.62 3.96 -1.46
CA GLY A 83 18.80 3.69 -0.64
C GLY A 83 19.28 2.24 -0.81
N ARG A 84 20.39 1.92 -0.15
CA ARG A 84 20.83 0.52 0.01
C ARG A 84 20.10 -0.08 1.20
N LEU A 85 19.38 -1.17 0.97
CA LEU A 85 18.57 -1.86 1.98
C LEU A 85 18.99 -3.33 2.07
N ASP A 86 19.21 -3.84 3.27
CA ASP A 86 19.32 -5.27 3.53
C ASP A 86 17.91 -5.88 3.57
N LEU A 87 17.56 -6.57 2.49
CA LEU A 87 16.21 -7.13 2.31
C LEU A 87 15.90 -8.25 3.29
N ASP A 88 16.91 -9.06 3.70
CA ASP A 88 16.73 -10.11 4.70
C ASP A 88 16.37 -9.51 6.06
N ALA A 89 17.17 -8.55 6.51
CA ALA A 89 16.93 -7.86 7.78
C ALA A 89 15.60 -7.09 7.77
N PHE A 90 15.26 -6.45 6.66
CA PHE A 90 14.00 -5.72 6.47
C PHE A 90 12.79 -6.66 6.57
N LEU A 91 12.77 -7.76 5.81
CA LEU A 91 11.62 -8.68 5.80
C LEU A 91 11.44 -9.39 7.14
N ARG A 92 12.53 -9.72 7.83
CA ARG A 92 12.50 -10.24 9.20
C ARG A 92 11.85 -9.24 10.15
N ASN A 93 12.27 -7.98 10.11
CA ASN A 93 11.70 -6.92 10.92
C ASN A 93 10.20 -6.71 10.65
N VAL A 94 9.78 -6.72 9.38
CA VAL A 94 8.36 -6.61 9.02
C VAL A 94 7.55 -7.78 9.56
N ALA A 95 8.05 -9.02 9.45
CA ALA A 95 7.37 -10.20 9.97
C ALA A 95 7.24 -10.17 11.50
N ASP A 96 8.31 -9.81 12.20
CA ASP A 96 8.34 -9.73 13.68
C ASP A 96 7.38 -8.65 14.21
N ASN A 97 7.20 -7.56 13.46
CA ASN A 97 6.38 -6.41 13.84
C ASN A 97 4.95 -6.43 13.25
N ALA A 98 4.60 -7.41 12.43
CA ALA A 98 3.26 -7.50 11.81
C ALA A 98 2.11 -7.50 12.83
N HIS A 99 2.36 -8.03 14.03
CA HIS A 99 1.38 -8.05 15.13
C HIS A 99 0.96 -6.65 15.60
N PHE A 100 1.80 -5.62 15.46
CA PHE A 100 1.40 -4.22 15.77
C PHE A 100 0.36 -3.69 14.78
N ALA A 101 0.33 -4.24 13.55
CA ALA A 101 -0.72 -3.95 12.56
C ALA A 101 -1.95 -4.87 12.72
N GLY A 102 -2.00 -5.72 13.77
CA GLY A 102 -3.06 -6.67 14.03
C GLY A 102 -2.96 -7.96 13.19
N ILE A 103 -1.86 -8.17 12.45
CA ILE A 103 -1.65 -9.34 11.61
C ILE A 103 -0.82 -10.36 12.39
N LEU A 104 -1.45 -11.48 12.76
CA LEU A 104 -0.82 -12.53 13.54
C LEU A 104 -0.26 -13.64 12.62
N ASP A 105 0.58 -14.51 13.18
CA ASP A 105 1.09 -15.73 12.53
C ASP A 105 1.78 -15.47 11.19
N VAL A 106 2.57 -14.40 11.10
CA VAL A 106 3.49 -14.16 9.98
C VAL A 106 4.78 -14.90 10.23
N VAL A 107 5.14 -15.81 9.33
CA VAL A 107 6.34 -16.67 9.43
C VAL A 107 7.31 -16.28 8.33
N TYR A 108 8.49 -15.80 8.71
CA TYR A 108 9.56 -15.48 7.78
C TYR A 108 10.56 -16.65 7.65
N ALA A 109 10.92 -16.97 6.41
CA ALA A 109 11.98 -17.93 6.07
C ALA A 109 13.03 -17.25 5.17
N PRO A 110 14.26 -17.07 5.66
CA PRO A 110 15.34 -16.45 4.89
C PRO A 110 15.80 -17.33 3.73
N SER A 111 16.49 -16.71 2.77
CA SER A 111 17.17 -17.43 1.70
C SER A 111 18.27 -18.34 2.28
N THR A 112 18.29 -19.59 1.85
CA THR A 112 19.30 -20.56 2.26
C THR A 112 20.44 -20.70 1.25
N GLU A 113 20.30 -20.13 0.06
CA GLU A 113 21.23 -20.33 -1.06
C GLU A 113 22.45 -19.39 -1.02
N GLN A 114 22.33 -18.23 -0.35
CA GLN A 114 23.44 -17.29 -0.21
C GLN A 114 23.61 -16.87 1.25
N PRO A 115 24.73 -17.23 1.90
CA PRO A 115 25.04 -16.71 3.23
C PRO A 115 25.47 -15.24 3.12
N GLY A 116 24.74 -14.35 3.75
CA GLY A 116 25.09 -12.93 3.84
C GLY A 116 23.90 -11.99 3.60
N PRO A 117 24.12 -10.68 3.76
CA PRO A 117 23.07 -9.69 3.57
C PRO A 117 22.65 -9.61 2.11
N VAL A 118 21.36 -9.57 1.85
CA VAL A 118 20.77 -9.39 0.51
C VAL A 118 20.54 -7.89 0.28
N ILE A 119 21.53 -7.21 -0.31
CA ILE A 119 21.46 -5.76 -0.52
C ILE A 119 20.74 -5.44 -1.83
N VAL A 120 19.65 -4.70 -1.71
CA VAL A 120 18.88 -4.17 -2.84
C VAL A 120 18.89 -2.63 -2.83
N ARG A 121 18.48 -2.04 -3.95
CA ARG A 121 18.20 -0.60 -4.03
C ARG A 121 16.69 -0.41 -3.90
N ALA A 122 16.24 0.20 -2.81
CA ALA A 122 14.84 0.46 -2.55
C ALA A 122 14.68 1.63 -1.57
N ASP A 123 13.52 2.24 -1.57
CA ASP A 123 13.06 3.07 -0.46
C ASP A 123 12.42 2.15 0.60
N GLU A 124 12.98 2.16 1.81
CA GLU A 124 12.56 1.30 2.92
C GLU A 124 11.07 1.47 3.25
N PHE A 125 10.58 2.71 3.22
CA PHE A 125 9.20 3.00 3.57
C PHE A 125 8.21 2.61 2.47
N ALA A 126 8.56 2.89 1.20
CA ALA A 126 7.73 2.46 0.08
C ALA A 126 7.62 0.94 0.03
N LEU A 127 8.73 0.23 0.31
CA LEU A 127 8.73 -1.23 0.37
C LEU A 127 7.93 -1.74 1.58
N GLU A 128 7.99 -1.07 2.73
CA GLU A 128 7.17 -1.40 3.90
C GLU A 128 5.68 -1.25 3.59
N ASP A 129 5.27 -0.20 2.89
CA ASP A 129 3.88 -0.03 2.43
C ASP A 129 3.47 -1.17 1.49
N VAL A 130 4.32 -1.51 0.52
CA VAL A 130 4.08 -2.63 -0.41
C VAL A 130 3.81 -3.92 0.36
N VAL A 131 4.74 -4.31 1.24
CA VAL A 131 4.63 -5.56 2.01
C VAL A 131 3.41 -5.53 2.94
N THR A 132 3.15 -4.39 3.60
CA THR A 132 2.00 -4.23 4.49
C THR A 132 0.67 -4.35 3.74
N HIS A 133 0.54 -3.79 2.54
CA HIS A 133 -0.66 -3.95 1.72
C HIS A 133 -0.90 -5.41 1.34
N ILE A 134 0.15 -6.15 1.00
CA ILE A 134 0.05 -7.57 0.67
C ILE A 134 -0.27 -8.39 1.92
N LEU A 135 0.37 -8.12 3.07
CA LEU A 135 0.08 -8.80 4.34
C LEU A 135 -1.38 -8.61 4.77
N ARG A 136 -1.92 -7.38 4.66
CA ARG A 136 -3.34 -7.11 4.94
C ARG A 136 -4.27 -7.87 4.00
N ASN A 137 -3.90 -7.96 2.72
CA ASN A 137 -4.65 -8.75 1.74
C ASN A 137 -4.60 -10.23 2.12
N ALA A 138 -3.43 -10.78 2.40
CA ALA A 138 -3.25 -12.16 2.84
C ALA A 138 -4.03 -12.48 4.11
N ASP A 139 -4.03 -11.59 5.10
CA ASP A 139 -4.77 -11.75 6.36
C ASP A 139 -6.28 -11.76 6.17
N ARG A 140 -6.78 -10.93 5.24
CA ARG A 140 -8.22 -10.87 4.89
C ARG A 140 -8.73 -12.15 4.27
N TYR A 141 -7.93 -12.82 3.42
CA TYR A 141 -8.38 -13.95 2.60
C TYR A 141 -7.93 -15.31 3.11
N ARG A 142 -7.08 -15.38 4.13
CA ARG A 142 -6.67 -16.64 4.74
C ARG A 142 -7.71 -17.18 5.72
N PRO A 143 -7.79 -18.51 5.91
CA PRO A 143 -8.53 -19.10 7.03
C PRO A 143 -7.94 -18.61 8.37
N THR A 144 -8.83 -18.37 9.34
CA THR A 144 -8.42 -17.95 10.69
C THR A 144 -7.39 -18.93 11.29
N GLY A 145 -6.27 -18.40 11.80
CA GLY A 145 -5.21 -19.19 12.41
C GLY A 145 -4.25 -19.88 11.42
N SER A 146 -4.43 -19.71 10.10
CA SER A 146 -3.43 -20.18 9.14
C SER A 146 -2.28 -19.18 9.02
N PRO A 147 -1.02 -19.63 8.89
CA PRO A 147 0.12 -18.73 8.80
C PRO A 147 0.20 -18.03 7.43
N ILE A 148 0.67 -16.78 7.43
CA ILE A 148 1.18 -16.10 6.23
C ILE A 148 2.68 -16.40 6.15
N ARG A 149 3.14 -16.99 5.05
CA ARG A 149 4.54 -17.31 4.83
C ARG A 149 5.20 -16.24 3.99
N LEU A 150 6.25 -15.65 4.53
CA LEU A 150 7.10 -14.69 3.84
C LEU A 150 8.45 -15.36 3.60
N THR A 151 8.84 -15.52 2.34
CA THR A 151 10.10 -16.15 1.96
C THR A 151 10.92 -15.20 1.11
N LEU A 152 12.25 -15.28 1.28
CA LEU A 152 13.23 -14.57 0.46
C LEU A 152 14.03 -15.56 -0.35
N THR A 153 14.14 -15.31 -1.65
CA THR A 153 15.10 -15.97 -2.54
C THR A 153 15.97 -14.91 -3.19
N ALA A 154 17.25 -15.19 -3.32
CA ALA A 154 18.19 -14.28 -3.96
C ALA A 154 19.11 -15.02 -4.91
N SER A 155 19.45 -14.37 -6.01
CA SER A 155 20.48 -14.77 -6.97
C SER A 155 21.56 -13.69 -7.05
N GLU A 156 22.52 -13.85 -7.95
CA GLU A 156 23.59 -12.85 -8.13
C GLU A 156 23.07 -11.47 -8.57
N SER A 157 21.94 -11.41 -9.27
CA SER A 157 21.43 -10.18 -9.88
C SER A 157 20.02 -9.78 -9.43
N THR A 158 19.29 -10.68 -8.78
CA THR A 158 17.90 -10.45 -8.39
C THR A 158 17.61 -10.99 -7.00
N ALA A 159 16.73 -10.29 -6.28
CA ALA A 159 16.13 -10.79 -5.05
C ALA A 159 14.62 -10.81 -5.20
N SER A 160 13.97 -11.83 -4.66
CA SER A 160 12.53 -11.98 -4.72
C SER A 160 11.95 -12.34 -3.35
N ALA A 161 10.99 -11.55 -2.91
CA ALA A 161 10.20 -11.84 -1.72
C ALA A 161 8.85 -12.42 -2.14
N THR A 162 8.48 -13.57 -1.55
CA THR A 162 7.19 -14.22 -1.81
C THR A 162 6.36 -14.24 -0.54
N LEU A 163 5.16 -13.67 -0.60
CA LEU A 163 4.17 -13.73 0.46
C LEU A 163 3.08 -14.71 0.04
N HIS A 164 2.93 -15.76 0.82
CA HIS A 164 1.96 -16.84 0.54
C HIS A 164 0.96 -16.97 1.69
N ASN A 165 -0.32 -17.04 1.36
CA ASN A 165 -1.38 -17.42 2.29
C ASN A 165 -2.21 -18.57 1.73
N GLN A 166 -2.72 -19.40 2.62
CA GLN A 166 -3.79 -20.35 2.30
C GLN A 166 -5.11 -19.61 2.14
N GLY A 167 -6.07 -20.23 1.44
CA GLY A 167 -7.41 -19.71 1.27
C GLY A 167 -7.90 -19.77 -0.17
N SER A 168 -8.92 -18.97 -0.47
CA SER A 168 -9.52 -18.91 -1.81
C SER A 168 -8.51 -18.39 -2.84
N THR A 169 -8.51 -19.03 -4.00
CA THR A 169 -7.73 -18.57 -5.16
C THR A 169 -8.38 -17.35 -5.80
N ILE A 170 -7.59 -16.57 -6.50
CA ILE A 170 -8.05 -15.43 -7.31
C ILE A 170 -8.58 -15.98 -8.64
N ALA A 171 -9.72 -15.46 -9.13
CA ALA A 171 -10.20 -15.80 -10.45
C ALA A 171 -9.16 -15.45 -11.53
N GLU A 172 -8.95 -16.32 -12.51
CA GLU A 172 -7.85 -16.16 -13.48
C GLU A 172 -7.93 -14.84 -14.25
N ASP A 173 -9.13 -14.39 -14.59
CA ASP A 173 -9.38 -13.11 -15.25
C ASP A 173 -9.10 -11.88 -14.38
N LEU A 174 -8.98 -12.07 -13.06
CA LEU A 174 -8.66 -11.02 -12.10
C LEU A 174 -7.16 -10.97 -11.75
N LEU A 175 -6.38 -12.03 -11.97
CA LEU A 175 -4.97 -12.12 -11.52
C LEU A 175 -4.10 -10.94 -11.98
N GLU A 176 -4.29 -10.45 -13.20
CA GLU A 176 -3.57 -9.26 -13.69
C GLU A 176 -4.25 -7.96 -13.26
N ARG A 177 -5.58 -7.98 -13.19
CA ARG A 177 -6.41 -6.80 -12.94
C ARG A 177 -6.52 -6.39 -11.49
N ILE A 178 -6.20 -7.27 -10.54
CA ILE A 178 -6.21 -6.93 -9.10
C ILE A 178 -5.27 -5.78 -8.72
N PHE A 179 -4.33 -5.45 -9.59
CA PHE A 179 -3.41 -4.33 -9.44
C PHE A 179 -3.91 -3.03 -10.11
N GLU A 180 -5.07 -3.04 -10.74
CA GLU A 180 -5.71 -1.84 -11.29
C GLU A 180 -6.43 -1.07 -10.19
N LEU A 181 -6.50 0.25 -10.33
CA LEU A 181 -7.17 1.11 -9.35
C LEU A 181 -8.67 0.78 -9.26
N GLY A 182 -9.15 0.54 -8.04
CA GLY A 182 -10.57 0.28 -7.78
C GLY A 182 -11.04 -1.15 -8.09
N VAL A 183 -10.15 -2.02 -8.57
CA VAL A 183 -10.49 -3.43 -8.79
C VAL A 183 -10.41 -4.20 -7.47
N SER A 184 -11.49 -4.87 -7.13
CA SER A 184 -11.59 -5.78 -5.97
C SER A 184 -12.54 -6.91 -6.29
N ASP A 185 -12.37 -8.04 -5.63
CA ASP A 185 -13.30 -9.17 -5.74
C ASP A 185 -14.68 -8.77 -5.19
N PRO A 186 -15.74 -8.78 -6.02
CA PRO A 186 -17.09 -8.43 -5.60
C PRO A 186 -17.70 -9.40 -4.58
N THR A 187 -17.17 -10.61 -4.49
CA THR A 187 -17.66 -11.67 -3.58
C THR A 187 -17.03 -11.56 -2.18
N SER A 188 -16.01 -10.74 -2.01
CA SER A 188 -15.32 -10.58 -0.74
C SER A 188 -16.19 -9.84 0.28
N PRO A 189 -16.31 -10.34 1.53
CA PRO A 189 -17.04 -9.66 2.59
C PRO A 189 -16.46 -8.28 2.84
N THR A 190 -17.33 -7.25 2.91
CA THR A 190 -16.92 -5.88 3.22
C THR A 190 -16.99 -5.67 4.73
N PRO A 191 -15.89 -5.39 5.41
CA PRO A 191 -15.95 -4.89 6.78
C PRO A 191 -16.70 -3.55 6.81
N LEU A 192 -17.50 -3.34 7.85
CA LEU A 192 -18.22 -2.08 8.08
C LEU A 192 -17.20 -0.92 8.15
N GLY A 193 -17.29 0.04 7.22
CA GLY A 193 -16.45 1.25 7.18
C GLY A 193 -15.35 1.30 6.12
N GLU A 194 -15.07 0.22 5.37
CA GLU A 194 -13.99 0.19 4.34
C GLU A 194 -14.49 0.37 2.89
N GLY A 195 -15.72 0.82 2.67
CA GLY A 195 -16.32 0.89 1.33
C GLY A 195 -15.57 1.77 0.32
N GLU A 196 -14.97 2.87 0.77
CA GLU A 196 -14.37 3.88 -0.11
C GLU A 196 -12.92 3.60 -0.55
N HIS A 197 -12.21 2.68 0.12
CA HIS A 197 -10.79 2.39 -0.16
C HIS A 197 -10.54 1.01 -0.79
N ARG A 198 -11.58 0.36 -1.31
CA ARG A 198 -11.46 -0.94 -1.96
C ARG A 198 -10.66 -0.85 -3.25
N GLY A 199 -9.77 -1.81 -3.46
CA GLY A 199 -8.99 -1.93 -4.69
C GLY A 199 -7.87 -0.91 -4.85
N GLN A 200 -7.49 -0.19 -3.78
CA GLN A 200 -6.39 0.79 -3.83
C GLN A 200 -5.05 0.18 -3.39
N GLY A 201 -5.04 -0.73 -2.42
CA GLY A 201 -3.80 -1.23 -1.81
C GLY A 201 -2.84 -1.92 -2.77
N LEU A 202 -3.35 -2.82 -3.62
CA LEU A 202 -2.51 -3.51 -4.61
C LEU A 202 -2.08 -2.59 -5.76
N PHE A 203 -2.90 -1.61 -6.13
CA PHE A 203 -2.51 -0.56 -7.08
C PHE A 203 -1.34 0.28 -6.52
N VAL A 204 -1.41 0.68 -5.25
CA VAL A 204 -0.34 1.40 -4.54
C VAL A 204 0.93 0.55 -4.52
N ALA A 205 0.82 -0.71 -4.14
CA ALA A 205 1.95 -1.65 -4.11
C ALA A 205 2.63 -1.78 -5.47
N LYS A 206 1.85 -1.96 -6.55
CA LYS A 206 2.39 -2.04 -7.93
C LYS A 206 3.09 -0.75 -8.35
N THR A 207 2.51 0.40 -8.01
CA THR A 207 3.08 1.71 -8.35
C THR A 207 4.42 1.93 -7.64
N TYR A 208 4.53 1.62 -6.35
CA TYR A 208 5.79 1.74 -5.61
C TYR A 208 6.85 0.76 -6.10
N MET A 209 6.47 -0.50 -6.36
CA MET A 209 7.40 -1.46 -6.95
C MET A 209 7.96 -0.98 -8.28
N ALA A 210 7.11 -0.49 -9.19
CA ALA A 210 7.54 0.06 -10.48
C ALA A 210 8.48 1.27 -10.32
N LYS A 211 8.23 2.16 -9.35
CA LYS A 211 9.11 3.30 -9.06
C LYS A 211 10.49 2.90 -8.55
N MET A 212 10.58 1.80 -7.83
CA MET A 212 11.85 1.22 -7.37
C MET A 212 12.49 0.28 -8.40
N GLY A 213 11.98 0.22 -9.64
CA GLY A 213 12.49 -0.66 -10.70
C GLY A 213 12.21 -2.15 -10.46
N GLY A 214 11.35 -2.47 -9.49
CA GLY A 214 10.90 -3.83 -9.19
C GLY A 214 9.58 -4.19 -9.87
N THR A 215 9.14 -5.41 -9.64
CA THR A 215 7.86 -5.93 -10.14
C THR A 215 7.05 -6.55 -9.00
N ILE A 216 5.74 -6.64 -9.18
CA ILE A 216 4.85 -7.39 -8.32
C ILE A 216 3.91 -8.22 -9.18
N ASN A 217 3.76 -9.49 -8.81
CA ASN A 217 2.85 -10.42 -9.49
C ASN A 217 2.09 -11.23 -8.44
N ALA A 218 0.90 -11.71 -8.82
CA ALA A 218 0.13 -12.65 -8.05
C ALA A 218 -0.04 -13.95 -8.82
N ARG A 219 -0.04 -15.07 -8.12
CA ARG A 219 -0.32 -16.38 -8.71
C ARG A 219 -1.10 -17.25 -7.73
N ASN A 220 -1.99 -18.05 -8.27
CA ASN A 220 -2.64 -19.10 -7.52
C ASN A 220 -1.65 -20.25 -7.24
N THR A 221 -1.78 -20.84 -6.07
CA THR A 221 -1.01 -22.01 -5.63
C THR A 221 -1.99 -23.11 -5.21
N GLU A 222 -1.48 -24.30 -4.94
CA GLU A 222 -2.28 -25.36 -4.38
C GLU A 222 -2.78 -24.94 -2.97
N GLY A 223 -4.08 -24.59 -2.90
CA GLY A 223 -4.75 -24.18 -1.66
C GLY A 223 -4.54 -22.73 -1.22
N GLY A 224 -4.12 -21.83 -2.12
CA GLY A 224 -3.94 -20.42 -1.73
C GLY A 224 -3.43 -19.50 -2.83
N VAL A 225 -2.85 -18.37 -2.41
CA VAL A 225 -2.32 -17.33 -3.29
C VAL A 225 -0.90 -16.96 -2.86
N ALA A 226 -0.04 -16.71 -3.83
CA ALA A 226 1.29 -16.15 -3.61
C ALA A 226 1.44 -14.82 -4.35
N PHE A 227 1.90 -13.79 -3.64
CA PHE A 227 2.39 -12.54 -4.20
C PHE A 227 3.91 -12.59 -4.26
N VAL A 228 4.47 -12.21 -5.39
CA VAL A 228 5.92 -12.23 -5.67
C VAL A 228 6.37 -10.83 -6.03
N LEU A 229 7.31 -10.32 -5.23
CA LEU A 229 7.96 -9.02 -5.38
C LEU A 229 9.35 -9.17 -5.97
#